data_09b1058c7c496b405bb4e456db20f213
#
_entry.id   09b1058c7c496b405bb4e456db20f213
#
_cell.length_a   1.000
_cell.length_b   1.000
_cell.length_c   1.000
_cell.angle_alpha   90.00
_cell.angle_beta   90.00
_cell.angle_gamma   90.00
#
_symmetry.space_group_name_H-M   'P 1'
#
loop_
_entity.id
_entity.type
_entity.pdbx_description
1 polymer ?
#
loop_
_entity_poly.entity_id
_entity_poly.type
_entity_poly.pdbx_seq_one_letter_code
_entity_poly.pdbx_strand_id
1 'polypeptide(L)'
;MPPTPDSADSEARDVGSTRLRIGAAAASLGVSVDTLRRWEKDGRIQFERVGGQRVIASSEIDRLLRERPAHARVSSARNRLDGTVVAIKRGRVMSQVELACGPFRVVSLMSTDSVAELGLVPGMAATAVVKATTVIVERDAP
;
A
#
# COMPACT_ATOMS: atom_id res chain seq x y z
N MET A 1 -2.46 -25.24 40.61
CA MET A 1 -1.53 -24.30 40.01
C MET A 1 -1.94 -24.06 38.56
N PRO A 2 -2.50 -22.91 38.21
CA PRO A 2 -2.88 -22.64 36.82
C PRO A 2 -1.64 -22.45 35.99
N PRO A 3 -1.61 -22.88 34.72
CA PRO A 3 -0.49 -22.64 33.82
C PRO A 3 -0.38 -21.16 33.50
N THR A 4 0.85 -20.66 33.56
CA THR A 4 1.25 -19.34 33.09
C THR A 4 0.91 -19.18 31.62
N PRO A 5 0.36 -18.04 31.18
CA PRO A 5 0.15 -17.79 29.77
C PRO A 5 1.50 -17.64 29.07
N ASP A 6 1.62 -18.43 28.06
CA ASP A 6 2.72 -18.67 27.17
C ASP A 6 3.24 -17.38 26.52
N SER A 7 4.55 -17.26 26.53
CA SER A 7 5.37 -16.16 25.99
C SER A 7 5.44 -16.19 24.44
N ALA A 8 4.36 -16.52 23.75
CA ALA A 8 4.35 -16.72 22.29
C ALA A 8 4.12 -15.44 21.47
N ASP A 9 3.90 -14.29 22.11
CA ASP A 9 3.58 -13.04 21.39
C ASP A 9 4.76 -12.07 21.18
N SER A 10 5.98 -12.53 21.48
CA SER A 10 7.19 -11.69 21.36
C SER A 10 7.97 -11.87 20.06
N GLU A 11 7.60 -12.81 19.18
CA GLU A 11 8.34 -13.09 17.93
C GLU A 11 7.83 -12.35 16.70
N ALA A 12 6.80 -11.57 16.83
CA ALA A 12 6.29 -10.80 15.71
C ALA A 12 6.84 -9.38 15.77
N ARG A 13 7.82 -9.10 14.95
CA ARG A 13 8.30 -7.80 14.50
C ARG A 13 9.74 -7.47 14.84
N ASP A 14 10.65 -8.29 14.37
CA ASP A 14 11.94 -7.75 13.97
C ASP A 14 11.76 -6.94 12.66
N VAL A 15 11.11 -5.78 12.76
CA VAL A 15 11.17 -4.72 11.75
C VAL A 15 12.48 -3.94 12.01
N GLY A 16 13.51 -4.67 12.47
CA GLY A 16 14.77 -4.13 12.87
C GLY A 16 15.58 -3.70 11.66
N SER A 17 15.77 -2.43 11.54
CA SER A 17 16.91 -1.72 10.96
C SER A 17 17.24 -1.93 9.47
N THR A 18 16.36 -2.45 8.64
CA THR A 18 16.56 -2.37 7.20
C THR A 18 16.45 -0.91 6.76
N ARG A 19 17.51 -0.41 6.12
CA ARG A 19 17.57 0.96 5.61
C ARG A 19 17.30 0.96 4.10
N LEU A 20 16.39 1.79 3.67
CA LEU A 20 16.08 2.00 2.25
C LEU A 20 16.75 3.28 1.76
N ARG A 21 17.29 3.24 0.55
CA ARG A 21 17.75 4.45 -0.15
C ARG A 21 16.54 5.29 -0.54
N ILE A 22 16.74 6.60 -0.68
CA ILE A 22 15.66 7.56 -0.96
C ILE A 22 14.81 7.16 -2.19
N GLY A 23 15.41 6.61 -3.24
CA GLY A 23 14.68 6.14 -4.42
C GLY A 23 13.76 4.97 -4.12
N ALA A 24 14.23 3.97 -3.36
CA ALA A 24 13.42 2.82 -2.93
C ALA A 24 12.31 3.26 -1.97
N ALA A 25 12.60 4.19 -1.05
CA ALA A 25 11.62 4.77 -0.15
C ALA A 25 10.51 5.52 -0.91
N ALA A 26 10.87 6.30 -1.91
CA ALA A 26 9.92 7.00 -2.77
C ALA A 26 8.99 6.02 -3.50
N ALA A 27 9.55 4.96 -4.08
CA ALA A 27 8.78 3.90 -4.73
C ALA A 27 7.83 3.20 -3.74
N SER A 28 8.30 2.85 -2.54
CA SER A 28 7.49 2.20 -1.50
C SER A 28 6.32 3.08 -1.03
N LEU A 29 6.51 4.39 -0.99
CA LEU A 29 5.49 5.35 -0.58
C LEU A 29 4.61 5.84 -1.74
N GLY A 30 4.96 5.49 -3.00
CA GLY A 30 4.24 5.96 -4.19
C GLY A 30 4.34 7.48 -4.39
N VAL A 31 5.48 8.08 -4.03
CA VAL A 31 5.74 9.51 -4.17
C VAL A 31 7.06 9.75 -4.93
N SER A 32 7.30 10.98 -5.38
CA SER A 32 8.57 11.34 -6.00
C SER A 32 9.68 11.55 -4.96
N VAL A 33 10.93 11.40 -5.37
CA VAL A 33 12.11 11.73 -4.55
C VAL A 33 12.07 13.18 -4.08
N ASP A 34 11.60 14.10 -4.92
CA ASP A 34 11.49 15.52 -4.55
C ASP A 34 10.42 15.78 -3.50
N THR A 35 9.33 14.98 -3.52
CA THR A 35 8.33 15.00 -2.43
C THR A 35 8.97 14.59 -1.10
N LEU A 36 9.80 13.55 -1.09
CA LEU A 36 10.50 13.12 0.13
C LEU A 36 11.51 14.17 0.61
N ARG A 37 12.23 14.82 -0.28
CA ARG A 37 13.15 15.92 0.06
C ARG A 37 12.41 17.10 0.69
N ARG A 38 11.22 17.41 0.17
CA ARG A 38 10.35 18.45 0.76
C ARG A 38 9.88 18.05 2.16
N TRP A 39 9.45 16.80 2.34
CA TRP A 39 9.04 16.30 3.66
C TRP A 39 10.19 16.30 4.67
N GLU A 40 11.43 16.02 4.24
CA GLU A 40 12.63 16.16 5.08
C GLU A 40 12.82 17.62 5.51
N LYS A 41 12.71 18.57 4.56
CA LYS A 41 12.82 20.00 4.85
C LYS A 41 11.75 20.50 5.79
N ASP A 42 10.53 19.95 5.67
CA ASP A 42 9.38 20.29 6.51
C ASP A 42 9.43 19.59 7.89
N GLY A 43 10.46 18.78 8.16
CA GLY A 43 10.62 18.05 9.42
C GLY A 43 9.68 16.86 9.59
N ARG A 44 8.97 16.46 8.55
CA ARG A 44 8.01 15.34 8.59
C ARG A 44 8.69 13.97 8.61
N ILE A 45 9.86 13.87 7.99
CA ILE A 45 10.69 12.66 7.92
C ILE A 45 12.14 13.03 8.18
N GLN A 46 12.94 12.05 8.59
CA GLN A 46 14.38 12.21 8.77
C GLN A 46 15.12 11.16 7.97
N PHE A 47 16.13 11.60 7.22
CA PHE A 47 17.07 10.73 6.55
C PHE A 47 18.39 10.68 7.30
N GLU A 48 18.97 9.50 7.40
CA GLU A 48 20.36 9.31 7.78
C GLU A 48 21.26 9.36 6.54
N ARG A 49 22.52 9.68 6.74
CA ARG A 49 23.53 9.60 5.68
C ARG A 49 24.46 8.44 5.96
N VAL A 50 24.48 7.46 5.07
CA VAL A 50 25.36 6.32 5.12
C VAL A 50 26.14 6.26 3.82
N GLY A 51 27.48 6.36 3.89
CA GLY A 51 28.33 6.39 2.69
C GLY A 51 27.98 7.53 1.71
N GLY A 52 27.56 8.70 2.21
CA GLY A 52 27.15 9.84 1.40
C GLY A 52 25.73 9.75 0.80
N GLN A 53 25.03 8.62 1.02
CA GLN A 53 23.69 8.41 0.50
C GLN A 53 22.64 8.64 1.60
N ARG A 54 21.49 9.23 1.19
CA ARG A 54 20.32 9.34 2.07
C ARG A 54 19.62 8.00 2.19
N VAL A 55 19.45 7.55 3.42
CA VAL A 55 18.71 6.32 3.75
C VAL A 55 17.67 6.62 4.83
N ILE A 56 16.60 5.87 4.84
CA ILE A 56 15.51 5.95 5.81
C ILE A 56 15.25 4.56 6.39
N ALA A 57 14.92 4.48 7.66
CA ALA A 57 14.57 3.21 8.28
C ALA A 57 13.25 2.67 7.73
N SER A 58 13.15 1.36 7.55
CA SER A 58 11.92 0.70 7.09
C SER A 58 10.75 0.93 8.05
N SER A 59 11.02 1.06 9.35
CA SER A 59 10.03 1.41 10.36
C SER A 59 9.38 2.78 10.14
N GLU A 60 10.15 3.74 9.63
CA GLU A 60 9.64 5.06 9.31
C GLU A 60 8.72 5.03 8.07
N ILE A 61 9.05 4.21 7.09
CA ILE A 61 8.17 3.94 5.93
C ILE A 61 6.85 3.31 6.41
N ASP A 62 6.91 2.31 7.29
CA ASP A 62 5.73 1.65 7.85
C ASP A 62 4.85 2.66 8.62
N ARG A 63 5.45 3.55 9.43
CA ARG A 63 4.75 4.64 10.10
C ARG A 63 3.99 5.54 9.11
N LEU A 64 4.67 6.02 8.08
CA LEU A 64 4.08 6.90 7.08
C LEU A 64 2.94 6.24 6.29
N LEU A 65 3.05 4.94 5.99
CA LEU A 65 2.00 4.18 5.35
C LEU A 65 0.76 4.04 6.25
N ARG A 66 0.94 3.91 7.57
CA ARG A 66 -0.15 3.84 8.55
C ARG A 66 -0.84 5.18 8.79
N GLU A 67 -0.11 6.29 8.68
CA GLU A 67 -0.63 7.65 8.86
C GLU A 67 -1.47 8.16 7.67
N ARG A 68 -1.48 7.43 6.55
CA ARG A 68 -2.39 7.76 5.44
C ARG A 68 -3.83 7.69 5.96
N PRO A 69 -4.66 8.74 5.72
CA PRO A 69 -6.03 8.74 6.18
C PRO A 69 -6.75 7.52 5.60
N ALA A 70 -6.95 6.52 6.44
CA ALA A 70 -7.86 5.44 6.14
C ALA A 70 -9.24 6.08 6.12
N HIS A 71 -9.89 6.10 4.96
CA HIS A 71 -11.32 6.35 4.94
C HIS A 71 -11.95 5.41 5.97
N ALA A 72 -12.78 5.96 6.86
CA ALA A 72 -13.33 5.28 8.03
C ALA A 72 -14.29 4.15 7.61
N ARG A 73 -13.73 3.06 7.08
CA ARG A 73 -14.46 1.83 6.75
C ARG A 73 -13.93 0.70 7.59
N VAL A 74 -14.79 0.08 8.37
CA VAL A 74 -14.47 -1.13 9.11
C VAL A 74 -14.33 -2.29 8.11
N SER A 75 -13.13 -2.83 7.96
CA SER A 75 -12.84 -3.92 7.03
C SER A 75 -11.70 -4.78 7.57
N SER A 76 -11.79 -6.09 7.34
CA SER A 76 -10.70 -7.03 7.64
C SER A 76 -9.58 -7.02 6.59
N ALA A 77 -9.77 -6.33 5.47
CA ALA A 77 -8.74 -6.19 4.45
C ALA A 77 -7.63 -5.25 4.91
N ARG A 78 -6.38 -5.66 4.71
CA ARG A 78 -5.19 -4.91 5.13
C ARG A 78 -4.55 -4.11 4.01
N ASN A 79 -4.77 -4.52 2.76
CA ASN A 79 -4.17 -3.89 1.58
C ASN A 79 -5.19 -2.99 0.91
N ARG A 80 -4.88 -1.71 0.83
CA ARG A 80 -5.70 -0.68 0.19
C ARG A 80 -4.83 0.11 -0.76
N LEU A 81 -5.22 0.16 -2.02
CA LEU A 81 -4.52 0.87 -3.08
C LEU A 81 -5.47 1.93 -3.64
N ASP A 82 -5.23 3.17 -3.28
CA ASP A 82 -5.99 4.29 -3.81
C ASP A 82 -5.54 4.58 -5.25
N GLY A 83 -6.50 4.84 -6.11
CA GLY A 83 -6.25 5.04 -7.52
C GLY A 83 -7.39 5.69 -8.27
N THR A 84 -7.31 5.62 -9.58
CA THR A 84 -8.32 6.13 -10.50
C THR A 84 -8.77 5.02 -11.44
N VAL A 85 -10.06 4.92 -11.68
CA VAL A 85 -10.61 4.02 -12.70
C VAL A 85 -10.15 4.52 -14.07
N VAL A 86 -9.44 3.68 -14.82
CA VAL A 86 -8.92 4.03 -16.15
C VAL A 86 -9.68 3.37 -17.29
N ALA A 87 -10.29 2.22 -17.04
CA ALA A 87 -11.09 1.52 -18.04
C ALA A 87 -12.14 0.61 -17.38
N ILE A 88 -13.27 0.45 -18.07
CA ILE A 88 -14.31 -0.53 -17.72
C ILE A 88 -14.70 -1.28 -18.98
N LYS A 89 -14.51 -2.59 -18.98
CA LYS A 89 -15.03 -3.48 -20.03
C LYS A 89 -16.31 -4.13 -19.51
N ARG A 90 -17.45 -3.70 -20.03
CA ARG A 90 -18.77 -4.16 -19.57
C ARG A 90 -19.17 -5.44 -20.33
N GLY A 91 -19.49 -6.50 -19.60
CA GLY A 91 -20.19 -7.68 -20.09
C GLY A 91 -21.64 -7.69 -19.62
N ARG A 92 -22.41 -8.70 -20.04
CA ARG A 92 -23.81 -8.84 -19.59
C ARG A 92 -23.94 -9.17 -18.10
N VAL A 93 -23.05 -10.00 -17.58
CA VAL A 93 -23.07 -10.49 -16.18
C VAL A 93 -21.88 -9.96 -15.40
N MET A 94 -20.70 -10.04 -16.00
CA MET A 94 -19.44 -9.64 -15.39
C MET A 94 -18.80 -8.49 -16.15
N SER A 95 -18.16 -7.62 -15.42
CA SER A 95 -17.40 -6.48 -15.94
C SER A 95 -15.98 -6.51 -15.40
N GLN A 96 -15.03 -6.05 -16.20
CA GLN A 96 -13.65 -5.83 -15.80
C GLN A 96 -13.44 -4.34 -15.56
N VAL A 97 -12.95 -4.01 -14.37
CA VAL A 97 -12.60 -2.63 -13.98
C VAL A 97 -11.09 -2.56 -13.80
N GLU A 98 -10.47 -1.57 -14.42
CA GLU A 98 -9.05 -1.32 -14.34
C GLU A 98 -8.78 -0.01 -13.59
N LEU A 99 -7.89 -0.07 -12.59
CA LEU A 99 -7.47 1.07 -11.80
C LEU A 99 -5.99 1.34 -12.00
N ALA A 100 -5.63 2.60 -12.10
CA ALA A 100 -4.25 3.05 -11.96
C ALA A 100 -4.02 3.44 -10.49
N CYS A 101 -3.19 2.69 -9.78
CA CYS A 101 -2.85 2.89 -8.37
C CYS A 101 -1.36 3.21 -8.26
N GLY A 102 -1.00 4.51 -8.34
CA GLY A 102 0.39 4.92 -8.47
C GLY A 102 1.00 4.34 -9.76
N PRO A 103 2.16 3.64 -9.68
CA PRO A 103 2.78 3.01 -10.84
C PRO A 103 2.14 1.66 -11.21
N PHE A 104 1.14 1.20 -10.45
CA PHE A 104 0.55 -0.12 -10.61
C PHE A 104 -0.80 -0.05 -11.31
N ARG A 105 -1.07 -1.05 -12.14
CA ARG A 105 -2.38 -1.32 -12.72
C ARG A 105 -3.03 -2.45 -11.95
N VAL A 106 -4.20 -2.21 -11.41
CA VAL A 106 -5.00 -3.19 -10.69
C VAL A 106 -6.23 -3.53 -11.52
N VAL A 107 -6.48 -4.82 -11.70
CA VAL A 107 -7.63 -5.33 -12.46
C VAL A 107 -8.58 -6.04 -11.51
N SER A 108 -9.85 -5.67 -11.57
CA SER A 108 -10.92 -6.28 -10.81
C SER A 108 -11.98 -6.85 -11.75
N LEU A 109 -12.44 -8.06 -11.47
CA LEU A 109 -13.63 -8.64 -12.07
C LEU A 109 -14.76 -8.60 -11.04
N MET A 110 -15.89 -8.02 -11.44
CA MET A 110 -17.07 -7.91 -10.58
C MET A 110 -18.34 -8.03 -11.42
N SER A 111 -19.49 -8.22 -10.77
CA SER A 111 -20.76 -8.20 -11.50
C SER A 111 -21.01 -6.83 -12.15
N THR A 112 -21.66 -6.85 -13.30
CA THR A 112 -22.01 -5.61 -14.00
C THR A 112 -22.96 -4.76 -13.15
N ASP A 113 -23.82 -5.38 -12.34
CA ASP A 113 -24.69 -4.72 -11.39
C ASP A 113 -23.89 -3.98 -10.30
N SER A 114 -22.83 -4.61 -9.77
CA SER A 114 -21.93 -3.95 -8.79
C SER A 114 -21.23 -2.72 -9.38
N VAL A 115 -20.85 -2.76 -10.65
CA VAL A 115 -20.29 -1.57 -11.33
C VAL A 115 -21.30 -0.43 -11.35
N ALA A 116 -22.58 -0.73 -11.62
CA ALA A 116 -23.65 0.25 -11.64
C ALA A 116 -23.98 0.77 -10.23
N GLU A 117 -24.09 -0.11 -9.23
CA GLU A 117 -24.35 0.25 -7.82
C GLU A 117 -23.27 1.15 -7.24
N LEU A 118 -22.00 0.88 -7.57
CA LEU A 118 -20.85 1.70 -7.15
C LEU A 118 -20.73 2.98 -7.99
N GLY A 119 -21.48 3.10 -9.07
CA GLY A 119 -21.46 4.25 -9.97
C GLY A 119 -20.10 4.45 -10.65
N LEU A 120 -19.36 3.36 -10.91
CA LEU A 120 -18.00 3.45 -11.45
C LEU A 120 -17.98 3.93 -12.89
N VAL A 121 -17.19 4.96 -13.13
CA VAL A 121 -16.91 5.50 -14.47
C VAL A 121 -15.41 5.79 -14.62
N PRO A 122 -14.84 5.73 -15.83
CA PRO A 122 -13.47 6.14 -16.06
C PRO A 122 -13.20 7.57 -15.58
N GLY A 123 -12.04 7.79 -14.95
CA GLY A 123 -11.66 9.08 -14.35
C GLY A 123 -12.07 9.24 -12.88
N MET A 124 -12.90 8.35 -12.34
CA MET A 124 -13.34 8.39 -10.96
C MET A 124 -12.26 7.87 -10.00
N ALA A 125 -12.11 8.53 -8.86
CA ALA A 125 -11.29 8.00 -7.76
C ALA A 125 -11.94 6.75 -7.17
N ALA A 126 -11.14 5.70 -6.96
CA ALA A 126 -11.58 4.46 -6.36
C ALA A 126 -10.42 3.79 -5.62
N THR A 127 -10.74 2.91 -4.69
CA THR A 127 -9.75 2.17 -3.91
C THR A 127 -9.87 0.67 -4.20
N ALA A 128 -8.79 0.05 -4.65
CA ALA A 128 -8.69 -1.41 -4.69
C ALA A 128 -8.37 -1.93 -3.29
N VAL A 129 -9.15 -2.90 -2.83
CA VAL A 129 -9.02 -3.49 -1.50
C VAL A 129 -8.75 -4.98 -1.65
N VAL A 130 -7.62 -5.44 -1.10
CA VAL A 130 -7.21 -6.84 -1.22
C VAL A 130 -7.01 -7.45 0.16
N LYS A 131 -7.71 -8.54 0.40
CA LYS A 131 -7.56 -9.27 1.66
C LYS A 131 -6.18 -9.93 1.73
N ALA A 132 -5.53 -9.87 2.90
CA ALA A 132 -4.17 -10.41 3.09
C ALA A 132 -4.07 -11.90 2.71
N THR A 133 -5.13 -12.67 2.91
CA THR A 133 -5.20 -14.10 2.59
C THR A 133 -5.19 -14.41 1.09
N THR A 134 -5.40 -13.40 0.22
CA THR A 134 -5.43 -13.58 -1.25
C THR A 134 -4.23 -12.96 -1.95
N VAL A 135 -3.30 -12.38 -1.20
CA VAL A 135 -2.06 -11.81 -1.75
C VAL A 135 -1.06 -12.93 -1.97
N ILE A 136 -0.57 -13.02 -3.20
CA ILE A 136 0.53 -13.90 -3.59
C ILE A 136 1.80 -13.07 -3.61
N VAL A 137 2.88 -13.58 -3.04
CA VAL A 137 4.19 -12.94 -3.04
C VAL A 137 5.13 -13.74 -3.92
N GLU A 138 5.74 -13.06 -4.88
CA GLU A 138 6.74 -13.61 -5.78
C GLU A 138 8.05 -12.84 -5.65
N ARG A 139 9.14 -13.47 -5.96
CA ARG A 139 10.46 -12.84 -6.12
C ARG A 139 11.13 -13.40 -7.37
N ASP A 140 11.96 -12.60 -7.99
CA ASP A 140 12.79 -13.09 -9.09
C ASP A 140 13.76 -14.17 -8.58
N ALA A 141 13.94 -15.20 -9.38
CA ALA A 141 14.97 -16.21 -9.10
C ALA A 141 16.35 -15.56 -9.19
N PRO A 142 17.33 -15.98 -8.33
CA PRO A 142 18.69 -15.48 -8.39
C PRO A 142 19.39 -15.86 -9.71
#